data_7c3b8d277556f3efde79280a4cd65859
#
_entry.id   7c3b8d277556f3efde79280a4cd65859
#
_cell.length_a   1.000
_cell.length_b   1.000
_cell.length_c   1.000
_cell.angle_alpha   90.00
_cell.angle_beta   90.00
_cell.angle_gamma   90.00
#
_symmetry.space_group_name_H-M   'P 1'
#
loop_
_entity.id
_entity.type
_entity.pdbx_description
1 polymer ?
#
loop_
_entity_poly.entity_id
_entity_poly.type
_entity_poly.pdbx_seq_one_letter_code
_entity_poly.pdbx_strand_id
1 'polypeptide(L)'
;LGYNNLIYMSLLLAKMQADSSIIYMKRNAKVLSFLAVEECEAHLHPAMQYKFLQFLQDNKANGHVRQIFMTSHSTQIVSAVKLEDLICLTSPVLGQINVGYPRIIYREDNADDVASKQYVQRFLDATKADMFFANKLIFVEGIAEELLLPVFARYLNKNLTDEHVLVVNMGGRYFNHFLKLFDTKNPYSINKKIVCLTDIDPCRKKNEPDGEYESCYPYEYDIDTANYDYKHHADTEVAQYAAHPNIRFYRQDVTYGKTLEYDIMRENSDCELLLTNSVSNLKELKAMMAEQDVNKMMGKMRNSEANTRIKTSIDT
;
A
#
# COMPACT_ATOMS: atom_id res chain seq x y z
N LEU A 1 3.31 -12.09 -32.26
CA LEU A 1 4.40 -12.65 -31.43
C LEU A 1 3.85 -13.39 -30.20
N GLY A 2 2.97 -12.81 -29.37
CA GLY A 2 2.44 -13.44 -28.17
C GLY A 2 1.74 -14.79 -28.38
N TYR A 3 0.94 -14.94 -29.41
CA TYR A 3 0.32 -16.23 -29.74
C TYR A 3 1.34 -17.32 -30.11
N ASN A 4 2.42 -16.96 -30.78
CA ASN A 4 3.47 -17.92 -31.13
C ASN A 4 4.18 -18.44 -29.88
N ASN A 5 4.42 -17.57 -28.85
CA ASN A 5 4.97 -17.99 -27.59
C ASN A 5 4.03 -18.97 -26.86
N LEU A 6 2.72 -18.70 -26.84
CA LEU A 6 1.75 -19.59 -26.22
C LEU A 6 1.69 -20.96 -26.92
N ILE A 7 1.72 -21.00 -28.28
CA ILE A 7 1.77 -22.24 -29.02
C ILE A 7 3.06 -23.00 -28.72
N TYR A 8 4.21 -22.32 -28.71
CA TYR A 8 5.49 -22.96 -28.40
C TYR A 8 5.49 -23.57 -26.99
N MET A 9 5.00 -22.81 -25.98
CA MET A 9 4.89 -23.29 -24.61
C MET A 9 3.95 -24.49 -24.48
N SER A 10 2.82 -24.46 -25.18
CA SER A 10 1.86 -25.60 -25.25
C SER A 10 2.49 -26.84 -25.81
N LEU A 11 3.25 -26.72 -26.90
CA LEU A 11 3.99 -27.83 -27.50
C LEU A 11 5.08 -28.36 -26.58
N LEU A 12 5.81 -27.47 -25.91
CA LEU A 12 6.83 -27.87 -24.94
C LEU A 12 6.24 -28.65 -23.76
N LEU A 13 5.13 -28.19 -23.20
CA LEU A 13 4.42 -28.88 -22.13
C LEU A 13 3.85 -30.24 -22.57
N ALA A 14 3.28 -30.32 -23.77
CA ALA A 14 2.82 -31.58 -24.35
C ALA A 14 3.97 -32.59 -24.51
N LYS A 15 5.14 -32.10 -24.97
CA LYS A 15 6.35 -32.94 -25.05
C LYS A 15 6.80 -33.38 -23.65
N MET A 16 6.85 -32.49 -22.65
CA MET A 16 7.22 -32.87 -21.27
C MET A 16 6.28 -33.91 -20.68
N GLN A 17 4.97 -33.78 -20.96
CA GLN A 17 3.96 -34.75 -20.57
C GLN A 17 4.23 -36.11 -21.22
N ALA A 18 4.50 -36.15 -22.54
CA ALA A 18 4.84 -37.38 -23.23
C ALA A 18 6.12 -38.02 -22.67
N ASP A 19 7.15 -37.22 -22.46
CA ASP A 19 8.46 -37.68 -21.93
C ASP A 19 8.35 -38.24 -20.49
N SER A 20 7.40 -37.77 -19.68
CA SER A 20 7.16 -38.27 -18.31
C SER A 20 6.18 -39.44 -18.25
N SER A 21 5.52 -39.78 -19.35
CA SER A 21 4.52 -40.87 -19.40
C SER A 21 5.17 -42.24 -19.42
N ILE A 22 4.89 -43.07 -18.41
CA ILE A 22 5.30 -44.48 -18.36
C ILE A 22 4.67 -45.27 -19.48
N ILE A 23 3.46 -44.89 -19.96
CA ILE A 23 2.75 -45.57 -21.01
C ILE A 23 3.51 -45.46 -22.35
N TYR A 24 4.03 -44.23 -22.67
CA TYR A 24 4.73 -43.97 -23.90
C TYR A 24 6.21 -44.28 -23.85
N MET A 25 6.88 -43.92 -22.73
CA MET A 25 8.33 -43.98 -22.59
C MET A 25 8.83 -45.20 -21.81
N LYS A 26 7.94 -45.97 -21.19
CA LYS A 26 8.30 -47.18 -20.39
C LYS A 26 9.46 -46.89 -19.39
N ARG A 27 10.57 -47.63 -19.53
CA ARG A 27 11.77 -47.46 -18.65
C ARG A 27 12.52 -46.13 -18.92
N ASN A 28 12.25 -45.44 -19.98
CA ASN A 28 12.88 -44.16 -20.35
C ASN A 28 12.07 -42.95 -19.91
N ALA A 29 10.95 -43.17 -19.21
CA ALA A 29 10.14 -42.06 -18.70
C ALA A 29 10.94 -41.17 -17.75
N LYS A 30 10.88 -39.86 -17.92
CA LYS A 30 11.55 -38.88 -17.06
C LYS A 30 10.77 -38.70 -15.76
N VAL A 31 11.42 -38.96 -14.64
CA VAL A 31 10.80 -38.86 -13.30
C VAL A 31 10.66 -37.41 -12.83
N LEU A 32 11.55 -36.54 -13.27
CA LEU A 32 11.58 -35.13 -12.89
C LEU A 32 11.46 -34.24 -14.12
N SER A 33 10.41 -33.43 -14.17
CA SER A 33 10.21 -32.41 -15.19
C SER A 33 10.19 -31.03 -14.58
N PHE A 34 11.13 -30.17 -14.99
CA PHE A 34 11.20 -28.76 -14.61
C PHE A 34 10.90 -27.90 -15.83
N LEU A 35 10.18 -26.82 -15.62
CA LEU A 35 9.98 -25.78 -16.60
C LEU A 35 10.54 -24.47 -16.07
N ALA A 36 11.46 -23.87 -16.79
CA ALA A 36 11.96 -22.53 -16.54
C ALA A 36 11.54 -21.61 -17.68
N VAL A 37 10.91 -20.49 -17.36
CA VAL A 37 10.40 -19.49 -18.30
C VAL A 37 10.93 -18.13 -17.90
N GLU A 38 11.64 -17.48 -18.79
CA GLU A 38 12.06 -16.08 -18.61
C GLU A 38 11.03 -15.15 -19.22
N GLU A 39 10.73 -14.05 -18.52
CA GLU A 39 9.80 -13.00 -18.96
C GLU A 39 8.52 -13.58 -19.57
N CYS A 40 7.84 -14.39 -18.78
CA CYS A 40 6.69 -15.15 -19.25
C CYS A 40 5.53 -14.27 -19.77
N GLU A 41 5.51 -12.99 -19.44
CA GLU A 41 4.59 -11.96 -19.94
C GLU A 41 4.97 -11.39 -21.31
N ALA A 42 6.17 -11.66 -21.82
CA ALA A 42 6.69 -11.03 -23.04
C ALA A 42 5.71 -11.15 -24.20
N HIS A 43 5.31 -10.00 -24.75
CA HIS A 43 4.34 -9.89 -25.85
C HIS A 43 2.93 -10.41 -25.56
N LEU A 44 2.57 -10.67 -24.29
CA LEU A 44 1.21 -11.10 -23.92
C LEU A 44 0.38 -9.91 -23.45
N HIS A 45 -0.84 -9.80 -23.96
CA HIS A 45 -1.84 -8.89 -23.41
C HIS A 45 -2.14 -9.26 -21.95
N PRO A 46 -2.37 -8.32 -21.02
CA PRO A 46 -2.63 -8.61 -19.59
C PRO A 46 -3.64 -9.73 -19.35
N ALA A 47 -4.77 -9.75 -20.06
CA ALA A 47 -5.77 -10.82 -19.95
C ALA A 47 -5.22 -12.21 -20.33
N MET A 48 -4.23 -12.27 -21.24
CA MET A 48 -3.58 -13.52 -21.63
C MET A 48 -2.54 -13.99 -20.64
N GLN A 49 -1.94 -13.07 -19.87
CA GLN A 49 -1.01 -13.41 -18.79
C GLN A 49 -1.72 -14.22 -17.68
N TYR A 50 -2.94 -13.83 -17.30
CA TYR A 50 -3.74 -14.61 -16.35
C TYR A 50 -4.08 -16.02 -16.88
N LYS A 51 -4.53 -16.11 -18.14
CA LYS A 51 -4.83 -17.40 -18.75
C LYS A 51 -3.61 -18.30 -18.88
N PHE A 52 -2.47 -17.70 -19.21
CA PHE A 52 -1.21 -18.42 -19.26
C PHE A 52 -0.80 -18.96 -17.89
N LEU A 53 -0.89 -18.13 -16.85
CA LEU A 53 -0.60 -18.56 -15.49
C LEU A 53 -1.53 -19.70 -15.04
N GLN A 54 -2.83 -19.58 -15.31
CA GLN A 54 -3.80 -20.64 -15.01
C GLN A 54 -3.45 -21.94 -15.73
N PHE A 55 -3.11 -21.86 -17.02
CA PHE A 55 -2.69 -23.02 -17.80
C PHE A 55 -1.44 -23.71 -17.21
N LEU A 56 -0.46 -22.94 -16.73
CA LEU A 56 0.72 -23.49 -16.05
C LEU A 56 0.35 -24.16 -14.72
N GLN A 57 -0.51 -23.53 -13.93
CA GLN A 57 -0.99 -24.10 -12.67
C GLN A 57 -1.75 -25.42 -12.88
N ASP A 58 -2.60 -25.49 -13.91
CA ASP A 58 -3.33 -26.71 -14.26
C ASP A 58 -2.38 -27.83 -14.68
N ASN A 59 -1.36 -27.53 -15.47
CA ASN A 59 -0.34 -28.53 -15.85
C ASN A 59 0.47 -29.03 -14.66
N LYS A 60 0.79 -28.17 -13.69
CA LYS A 60 1.43 -28.55 -12.42
C LYS A 60 0.49 -29.42 -11.58
N ALA A 61 -0.78 -29.03 -11.43
CA ALA A 61 -1.77 -29.77 -10.66
C ALA A 61 -2.04 -31.17 -11.24
N ASN A 62 -2.05 -31.30 -12.56
CA ASN A 62 -2.21 -32.57 -13.26
C ASN A 62 -0.92 -33.44 -13.29
N GLY A 63 0.17 -32.98 -12.70
CA GLY A 63 1.43 -33.72 -12.63
C GLY A 63 2.23 -33.78 -13.94
N HIS A 64 1.86 -32.99 -14.97
CA HIS A 64 2.58 -32.91 -16.22
C HIS A 64 3.94 -32.23 -16.08
N VAL A 65 4.03 -31.27 -15.16
CA VAL A 65 5.26 -30.58 -14.77
C VAL A 65 5.36 -30.62 -13.26
N ARG A 66 6.50 -30.98 -12.72
CA ARG A 66 6.67 -31.09 -11.29
C ARG A 66 6.98 -29.76 -10.61
N GLN A 67 7.77 -28.93 -11.26
CA GLN A 67 8.15 -27.62 -10.78
C GLN A 67 8.28 -26.62 -11.93
N ILE A 68 7.80 -25.40 -11.69
CA ILE A 68 7.84 -24.30 -12.62
C ILE A 68 8.56 -23.14 -11.95
N PHE A 69 9.55 -22.58 -12.64
CA PHE A 69 10.22 -21.33 -12.29
C PHE A 69 9.92 -20.32 -13.37
N MET A 70 9.54 -19.11 -12.97
CA MET A 70 9.26 -18.03 -13.91
C MET A 70 9.94 -16.75 -13.42
N THR A 71 10.54 -16.00 -14.34
CA THR A 71 10.86 -14.61 -14.10
C THR A 71 9.78 -13.73 -14.71
N SER A 72 9.47 -12.62 -14.05
CA SER A 72 8.45 -11.69 -14.51
C SER A 72 8.70 -10.29 -13.96
N HIS A 73 8.39 -9.27 -14.76
CA HIS A 73 8.26 -7.88 -14.39
C HIS A 73 6.80 -7.41 -14.42
N SER A 74 5.84 -8.33 -14.55
CA SER A 74 4.42 -8.02 -14.65
C SER A 74 3.73 -7.98 -13.29
N THR A 75 3.13 -6.83 -12.98
CA THR A 75 2.26 -6.66 -11.81
C THR A 75 1.02 -7.56 -11.87
N GLN A 76 0.55 -7.88 -13.09
CA GLN A 76 -0.56 -8.80 -13.30
C GLN A 76 -0.23 -10.22 -12.86
N ILE A 77 0.98 -10.69 -13.17
CA ILE A 77 1.45 -12.02 -12.74
C ILE A 77 1.67 -12.04 -11.24
N VAL A 78 2.36 -11.03 -10.69
CA VAL A 78 2.63 -10.93 -9.25
C VAL A 78 1.34 -10.90 -8.43
N SER A 79 0.31 -10.17 -8.88
CA SER A 79 -0.98 -10.12 -8.18
C SER A 79 -1.79 -11.43 -8.25
N ALA A 80 -1.51 -12.27 -9.24
CA ALA A 80 -2.24 -13.50 -9.48
C ALA A 80 -1.61 -14.75 -8.84
N VAL A 81 -0.36 -14.66 -8.38
CA VAL A 81 0.32 -15.76 -7.67
C VAL A 81 0.16 -15.62 -6.16
N LYS A 82 0.37 -16.72 -5.45
CA LYS A 82 0.40 -16.69 -3.99
C LYS A 82 1.69 -16.05 -3.49
N LEU A 83 1.62 -15.31 -2.38
CA LEU A 83 2.80 -14.73 -1.72
C LEU A 83 3.89 -15.76 -1.44
N GLU A 84 3.50 -17.00 -1.12
CA GLU A 84 4.41 -18.10 -0.83
C GLU A 84 5.19 -18.61 -2.04
N ASP A 85 4.73 -18.30 -3.25
CA ASP A 85 5.40 -18.66 -4.50
C ASP A 85 6.33 -17.54 -5.01
N LEU A 86 6.31 -16.35 -4.37
CA LEU A 86 7.14 -15.22 -4.76
C LEU A 86 8.56 -15.33 -4.20
N ILE A 87 9.53 -15.03 -5.07
CA ILE A 87 10.93 -14.80 -4.72
C ILE A 87 11.30 -13.43 -5.29
N CYS A 88 11.61 -12.47 -4.41
CA CYS A 88 11.90 -11.11 -4.82
C CYS A 88 13.41 -10.88 -4.86
N LEU A 89 13.94 -10.55 -6.02
CA LEU A 89 15.35 -10.21 -6.19
C LEU A 89 15.50 -8.68 -6.22
N THR A 90 16.35 -8.15 -5.36
CA THR A 90 16.67 -6.72 -5.31
C THR A 90 18.16 -6.49 -5.35
N SER A 91 18.60 -5.43 -6.01
CA SER A 91 20.03 -5.06 -6.08
C SER A 91 20.20 -3.63 -5.56
N PRO A 92 20.30 -3.44 -4.24
CA PRO A 92 20.47 -2.12 -3.63
C PRO A 92 21.84 -1.51 -3.92
N VAL A 93 22.83 -2.34 -4.21
CA VAL A 93 24.18 -1.96 -4.56
C VAL A 93 24.61 -2.79 -5.77
N LEU A 94 25.27 -2.15 -6.73
CA LEU A 94 25.75 -2.83 -7.94
C LEU A 94 26.58 -4.06 -7.59
N GLY A 95 26.21 -5.21 -8.14
CA GLY A 95 26.88 -6.48 -7.91
C GLY A 95 26.46 -7.24 -6.64
N GLN A 96 25.51 -6.70 -5.85
CA GLN A 96 24.91 -7.41 -4.72
C GLN A 96 23.46 -7.72 -5.00
N ILE A 97 23.06 -8.97 -4.82
CA ILE A 97 21.68 -9.42 -4.95
C ILE A 97 21.17 -9.81 -3.58
N ASN A 98 20.10 -9.14 -3.13
CA ASN A 98 19.35 -9.54 -1.96
C ASN A 98 18.09 -10.31 -2.40
N VAL A 99 17.77 -11.34 -1.66
CA VAL A 99 16.64 -12.22 -1.95
C VAL A 99 15.61 -12.10 -0.84
N GLY A 100 14.42 -11.66 -1.19
CA GLY A 100 13.27 -11.62 -0.31
C GLY A 100 12.37 -12.85 -0.49
N TYR A 101 11.91 -13.43 0.63
CA TYR A 101 11.04 -14.60 0.64
C TYR A 101 9.75 -14.33 1.43
N PRO A 102 8.69 -13.80 0.80
CA PRO A 102 7.41 -13.53 1.47
C PRO A 102 6.85 -14.75 2.22
N ARG A 103 7.10 -15.97 1.72
CA ARG A 103 6.70 -17.21 2.40
C ARG A 103 7.24 -17.33 3.82
N ILE A 104 8.49 -16.90 4.06
CA ILE A 104 9.17 -17.08 5.36
C ILE A 104 8.87 -15.91 6.30
N ILE A 105 8.47 -14.78 5.76
CA ILE A 105 8.16 -13.56 6.52
C ILE A 105 6.95 -13.76 7.41
N TYR A 106 5.89 -14.38 6.89
CA TYR A 106 4.67 -14.65 7.62
C TYR A 106 4.73 -16.06 8.21
N ARG A 107 4.90 -16.14 9.50
CA ARG A 107 5.02 -17.40 10.23
C ARG A 107 3.66 -18.05 10.41
N GLU A 108 3.56 -19.34 10.11
CA GLU A 108 2.31 -20.10 10.23
C GLU A 108 1.91 -20.39 11.69
N ASP A 109 2.86 -20.33 12.61
CA ASP A 109 2.67 -20.52 14.05
C ASP A 109 2.24 -19.25 14.80
N ASN A 110 2.13 -18.12 14.10
CA ASN A 110 1.74 -16.82 14.64
C ASN A 110 0.43 -16.37 14.01
N ALA A 111 -0.62 -16.19 14.82
CA ALA A 111 -1.95 -15.82 14.34
C ALA A 111 -1.97 -14.43 13.63
N ASP A 112 -1.19 -13.47 14.12
CA ASP A 112 -1.10 -12.13 13.52
C ASP A 112 -0.40 -12.17 12.16
N ASP A 113 0.59 -13.06 11.99
CA ASP A 113 1.26 -13.26 10.71
C ASP A 113 0.33 -13.94 9.70
N VAL A 114 -0.43 -14.94 10.14
CA VAL A 114 -1.43 -15.61 9.30
C VAL A 114 -2.50 -14.62 8.84
N ALA A 115 -3.03 -13.80 9.75
CA ALA A 115 -4.00 -12.76 9.42
C ALA A 115 -3.42 -11.72 8.45
N SER A 116 -2.17 -11.28 8.70
CA SER A 116 -1.47 -10.33 7.82
C SER A 116 -1.23 -10.91 6.43
N LYS A 117 -0.80 -12.18 6.33
CA LYS A 117 -0.62 -12.87 5.04
C LYS A 117 -1.92 -12.92 4.24
N GLN A 118 -3.02 -13.30 4.92
CA GLN A 118 -4.35 -13.34 4.28
C GLN A 118 -4.82 -11.95 3.83
N TYR A 119 -4.55 -10.93 4.62
CA TYR A 119 -4.87 -9.54 4.28
C TYR A 119 -4.09 -9.10 3.03
N VAL A 120 -2.77 -9.24 3.05
CA VAL A 120 -1.92 -8.87 1.92
C VAL A 120 -2.31 -9.63 0.65
N GLN A 121 -2.53 -10.96 0.74
CA GLN A 121 -2.94 -11.76 -0.41
C GLN A 121 -4.27 -11.32 -1.01
N ARG A 122 -5.22 -10.88 -0.18
CA ARG A 122 -6.54 -10.41 -0.62
C ARG A 122 -6.48 -9.06 -1.32
N PHE A 123 -5.65 -8.14 -0.80
CA PHE A 123 -5.58 -6.76 -1.26
C PHE A 123 -4.40 -6.48 -2.19
N LEU A 124 -3.62 -7.49 -2.52
CA LEU A 124 -2.54 -7.41 -3.51
C LEU A 124 -3.16 -7.45 -4.91
N ASP A 125 -3.51 -6.31 -5.43
CA ASP A 125 -3.94 -6.11 -6.82
C ASP A 125 -2.76 -5.66 -7.71
N ALA A 126 -3.03 -5.47 -8.99
CA ALA A 126 -1.98 -5.07 -9.93
C ALA A 126 -1.37 -3.70 -9.61
N THR A 127 -2.13 -2.78 -8.99
CA THR A 127 -1.65 -1.44 -8.61
C THR A 127 -0.72 -1.52 -7.40
N LYS A 128 -1.09 -2.31 -6.39
CA LYS A 128 -0.22 -2.54 -5.23
C LYS A 128 0.98 -3.45 -5.54
N ALA A 129 0.85 -4.33 -6.54
CA ALA A 129 1.95 -5.19 -6.96
C ALA A 129 3.17 -4.41 -7.50
N ASP A 130 2.98 -3.17 -7.98
CA ASP A 130 4.07 -2.26 -8.35
C ASP A 130 5.06 -2.02 -7.20
N MET A 131 4.63 -2.18 -5.94
CA MET A 131 5.53 -2.05 -4.78
C MET A 131 6.69 -3.04 -4.81
N PHE A 132 6.56 -4.19 -5.49
CA PHE A 132 7.65 -5.15 -5.61
C PHE A 132 8.74 -4.69 -6.57
N PHE A 133 8.44 -3.77 -7.49
CA PHE A 133 9.37 -3.29 -8.53
C PHE A 133 9.99 -1.93 -8.22
N ALA A 134 9.28 -1.04 -7.53
CA ALA A 134 9.81 0.27 -7.14
C ALA A 134 10.97 0.15 -6.14
N ASN A 135 11.91 1.11 -6.19
CA ASN A 135 13.06 1.15 -5.28
C ASN A 135 12.74 1.76 -3.92
N LYS A 136 11.86 2.75 -3.89
CA LYS A 136 11.43 3.47 -2.70
C LYS A 136 9.90 3.55 -2.70
N LEU A 137 9.28 3.52 -1.54
CA LEU A 137 7.82 3.50 -1.40
C LEU A 137 7.36 4.61 -0.47
N ILE A 138 6.25 5.24 -0.84
CA ILE A 138 5.47 6.09 0.06
C ILE A 138 4.10 5.42 0.20
N PHE A 139 3.79 4.94 1.38
CA PHE A 139 2.47 4.41 1.70
C PHE A 139 1.59 5.53 2.24
N VAL A 140 0.38 5.61 1.71
CA VAL A 140 -0.62 6.62 2.09
C VAL A 140 -1.95 5.95 2.44
N GLU A 141 -2.80 6.66 3.19
CA GLU A 141 -4.07 6.12 3.64
C GLU A 141 -5.13 6.14 2.53
N GLY A 142 -5.14 7.19 1.70
CA GLY A 142 -6.21 7.44 0.76
C GLY A 142 -5.78 7.88 -0.63
N ILE A 143 -6.80 8.08 -1.45
CA ILE A 143 -6.63 8.49 -2.86
C ILE A 143 -6.19 9.95 -2.97
N ALA A 144 -6.54 10.80 -2.00
CA ALA A 144 -6.17 12.21 -2.00
C ALA A 144 -4.66 12.37 -1.94
N GLU A 145 -3.99 11.70 -1.00
CA GLU A 145 -2.54 11.72 -0.87
C GLU A 145 -1.87 11.11 -2.10
N GLU A 146 -2.39 9.99 -2.60
CA GLU A 146 -1.84 9.34 -3.81
C GLU A 146 -1.81 10.29 -5.00
N LEU A 147 -2.86 11.08 -5.21
CA LEU A 147 -2.96 12.04 -6.32
C LEU A 147 -2.17 13.32 -6.08
N LEU A 148 -2.15 13.83 -4.85
CA LEU A 148 -1.56 15.14 -4.53
C LEU A 148 -0.05 15.07 -4.29
N LEU A 149 0.48 14.00 -3.69
CA LEU A 149 1.91 13.91 -3.39
C LEU A 149 2.83 14.09 -4.60
N PRO A 150 2.56 13.48 -5.78
CA PRO A 150 3.38 13.74 -6.97
C PRO A 150 3.33 15.19 -7.42
N VAL A 151 2.21 15.89 -7.18
CA VAL A 151 2.06 17.33 -7.49
C VAL A 151 2.87 18.15 -6.50
N PHE A 152 2.73 17.90 -5.21
CA PHE A 152 3.51 18.59 -4.16
C PHE A 152 5.02 18.41 -4.33
N ALA A 153 5.45 17.19 -4.68
CA ALA A 153 6.85 16.91 -4.96
C ALA A 153 7.39 17.78 -6.10
N ARG A 154 6.60 17.96 -7.17
CA ARG A 154 6.99 18.84 -8.28
C ARG A 154 7.13 20.31 -7.86
N TYR A 155 6.24 20.81 -6.99
CA TYR A 155 6.39 22.16 -6.43
C TYR A 155 7.66 22.32 -5.60
N LEU A 156 8.16 21.24 -5.01
CA LEU A 156 9.43 21.18 -4.31
C LEU A 156 10.63 20.85 -5.23
N ASN A 157 10.45 20.94 -6.55
CA ASN A 157 11.45 20.58 -7.56
C ASN A 157 11.94 19.14 -7.44
N LYS A 158 11.06 18.22 -7.06
CA LYS A 158 11.32 16.78 -7.00
C LYS A 158 10.40 16.04 -7.96
N ASN A 159 10.94 15.08 -8.70
CA ASN A 159 10.15 14.18 -9.53
C ASN A 159 10.21 12.78 -8.92
N LEU A 160 9.09 12.29 -8.40
CA LEU A 160 9.03 10.97 -7.76
C LEU A 160 9.36 9.85 -8.73
N THR A 161 9.00 9.99 -10.01
CA THR A 161 9.31 9.00 -11.04
C THR A 161 10.81 8.90 -11.31
N ASP A 162 11.50 10.04 -11.46
CA ASP A 162 12.95 10.07 -11.70
C ASP A 162 13.74 9.54 -10.48
N GLU A 163 13.18 9.71 -9.29
CA GLU A 163 13.71 9.19 -8.03
C GLU A 163 13.37 7.71 -7.78
N HIS A 164 12.62 7.07 -8.68
CA HIS A 164 12.10 5.70 -8.54
C HIS A 164 11.30 5.50 -7.24
N VAL A 165 10.48 6.49 -6.90
CA VAL A 165 9.57 6.49 -5.75
C VAL A 165 8.17 6.21 -6.22
N LEU A 166 7.53 5.19 -5.67
CA LEU A 166 6.12 4.87 -5.89
C LEU A 166 5.29 5.29 -4.69
N VAL A 167 4.18 5.98 -4.95
CA VAL A 167 3.14 6.22 -3.95
C VAL A 167 2.12 5.09 -4.04
N VAL A 168 1.79 4.47 -2.93
CA VAL A 168 0.87 3.33 -2.86
C VAL A 168 -0.23 3.63 -1.86
N ASN A 169 -1.46 3.65 -2.35
CA ASN A 169 -2.66 3.79 -1.53
C ASN A 169 -2.97 2.47 -0.81
N MET A 170 -2.98 2.50 0.51
CA MET A 170 -3.25 1.33 1.34
C MET A 170 -4.74 1.11 1.59
N GLY A 171 -5.59 2.12 1.31
CA GLY A 171 -7.04 2.06 1.56
C GLY A 171 -7.41 2.15 3.03
N GLY A 172 -6.64 2.92 3.80
CA GLY A 172 -6.76 3.13 5.25
C GLY A 172 -5.48 2.82 6.00
N ARG A 173 -5.53 2.81 7.33
CA ARG A 173 -4.38 2.60 8.24
C ARG A 173 -3.90 1.13 8.34
N TYR A 174 -3.94 0.40 7.25
CA TYR A 174 -3.57 -1.03 7.20
C TYR A 174 -2.10 -1.27 6.84
N PHE A 175 -1.23 -0.30 7.12
CA PHE A 175 0.21 -0.35 6.79
C PHE A 175 0.90 -1.60 7.33
N ASN A 176 0.64 -1.95 8.58
CA ASN A 176 1.38 -2.97 9.32
C ASN A 176 1.38 -4.35 8.63
N HIS A 177 0.30 -4.70 7.94
CA HIS A 177 0.21 -5.97 7.20
C HIS A 177 1.24 -6.04 6.07
N PHE A 178 1.39 -4.94 5.31
CA PHE A 178 2.33 -4.86 4.19
C PHE A 178 3.75 -4.56 4.64
N LEU A 179 3.94 -3.78 5.72
CA LEU A 179 5.27 -3.42 6.22
C LEU A 179 6.10 -4.63 6.64
N LYS A 180 5.46 -5.72 7.07
CA LYS A 180 6.15 -6.99 7.38
C LYS A 180 6.99 -7.49 6.19
N LEU A 181 6.55 -7.29 4.95
CA LEU A 181 7.30 -7.68 3.74
C LEU A 181 8.64 -6.96 3.61
N PHE A 182 8.74 -5.77 4.18
CA PHE A 182 9.86 -4.84 3.97
C PHE A 182 10.67 -4.56 5.25
N ASP A 183 10.27 -5.10 6.39
CA ASP A 183 10.97 -4.92 7.65
C ASP A 183 12.34 -5.59 7.63
N THR A 184 13.41 -4.80 7.43
CA THR A 184 14.78 -5.30 7.32
C THR A 184 15.37 -5.87 8.62
N LYS A 185 14.63 -5.84 9.74
CA LYS A 185 14.95 -6.65 10.92
C LYS A 185 14.74 -8.14 10.64
N ASN A 186 13.94 -8.49 9.65
CA ASN A 186 13.81 -9.85 9.15
C ASN A 186 14.76 -10.04 7.94
N PRO A 187 15.71 -11.01 8.00
CA PRO A 187 16.71 -11.23 6.94
C PRO A 187 16.10 -11.67 5.60
N TYR A 188 14.86 -12.12 5.60
CA TYR A 188 14.13 -12.56 4.39
C TYR A 188 13.22 -11.48 3.81
N SER A 189 13.25 -10.27 4.36
CA SER A 189 12.45 -9.15 3.88
C SER A 189 12.95 -8.62 2.53
N ILE A 190 12.07 -7.91 1.84
CA ILE A 190 12.39 -7.21 0.60
C ILE A 190 13.00 -5.85 0.98
N ASN A 191 14.29 -5.68 0.76
CA ASN A 191 15.01 -4.47 1.20
C ASN A 191 14.64 -3.25 0.35
N LYS A 192 13.79 -2.38 0.90
CA LYS A 192 13.37 -1.10 0.31
C LYS A 192 13.26 -0.02 1.38
N LYS A 193 13.41 1.24 0.97
CA LYS A 193 13.13 2.39 1.85
C LYS A 193 11.64 2.73 1.77
N ILE A 194 11.00 2.85 2.92
CA ILE A 194 9.56 3.10 3.04
C ILE A 194 9.30 4.29 3.93
N VAL A 195 8.44 5.16 3.44
CA VAL A 195 7.82 6.25 4.20
C VAL A 195 6.33 5.96 4.25
N CYS A 196 5.74 6.04 5.43
CA CYS A 196 4.30 6.00 5.62
C CYS A 196 3.83 7.41 6.01
N LEU A 197 2.84 7.92 5.30
CA LEU A 197 2.13 9.14 5.67
C LEU A 197 0.78 8.74 6.22
N THR A 198 0.50 9.20 7.43
CA THR A 198 -0.73 8.85 8.16
C THR A 198 -1.29 10.09 8.81
N ASP A 199 -2.59 10.18 8.88
CA ASP A 199 -3.26 11.28 9.54
C ASP A 199 -3.09 11.17 11.06
N ILE A 200 -2.97 12.32 11.71
CA ILE A 200 -2.79 12.37 13.16
C ILE A 200 -4.07 11.96 13.89
N ASP A 201 -5.23 12.28 13.35
CA ASP A 201 -6.56 11.93 13.84
C ASP A 201 -6.68 12.07 15.37
N PRO A 202 -6.70 13.29 15.89
CA PRO A 202 -6.74 13.50 17.32
C PRO A 202 -8.04 13.00 17.93
N CYS A 203 -7.90 12.36 19.08
CA CYS A 203 -9.02 11.87 19.88
C CYS A 203 -8.93 12.40 21.29
N ARG A 204 -10.08 12.56 21.94
CA ARG A 204 -10.19 12.89 23.35
C ARG A 204 -11.11 11.91 24.07
N LYS A 205 -10.86 11.73 25.35
CA LYS A 205 -11.67 10.92 26.26
C LYS A 205 -11.96 11.73 27.51
N LYS A 206 -13.20 11.76 27.96
CA LYS A 206 -13.52 12.33 29.27
C LYS A 206 -12.87 11.51 30.39
N ASN A 207 -12.35 12.21 31.41
CA ASN A 207 -11.76 11.61 32.61
C ASN A 207 -12.84 11.04 33.56
N GLU A 208 -13.78 10.27 33.02
CA GLU A 208 -14.84 9.55 33.69
C GLU A 208 -14.61 8.05 33.59
N PRO A 209 -15.13 7.20 34.53
CA PRO A 209 -14.88 5.75 34.52
C PRO A 209 -15.28 5.06 33.22
N ASP A 210 -16.37 5.47 32.60
CA ASP A 210 -16.92 4.87 31.37
C ASP A 210 -16.67 5.73 30.11
N GLY A 211 -15.71 6.67 30.19
CA GLY A 211 -15.38 7.53 29.06
C GLY A 211 -14.80 6.73 27.89
N GLU A 212 -15.25 7.00 26.67
CA GLU A 212 -14.69 6.47 25.44
C GLU A 212 -13.95 7.55 24.66
N TYR A 213 -12.98 7.14 23.80
CA TYR A 213 -12.30 8.07 22.93
C TYR A 213 -13.21 8.46 21.77
N GLU A 214 -13.40 9.76 21.58
CA GLU A 214 -14.11 10.37 20.46
C GLU A 214 -13.15 11.21 19.61
N SER A 215 -13.38 11.32 18.30
CA SER A 215 -12.64 12.22 17.43
C SER A 215 -12.84 13.66 17.88
N CYS A 216 -11.75 14.43 17.85
CA CYS A 216 -11.78 15.85 18.20
C CYS A 216 -10.98 16.68 17.21
N TYR A 217 -11.05 18.00 17.35
CA TYR A 217 -10.28 18.94 16.54
C TYR A 217 -9.16 19.61 17.36
N PRO A 218 -8.05 20.01 16.74
CA PRO A 218 -6.96 20.67 17.43
C PRO A 218 -7.39 21.92 18.24
N TYR A 219 -8.33 22.69 17.71
CA TYR A 219 -8.85 23.87 18.41
C TYR A 219 -9.70 23.54 19.64
N GLU A 220 -9.99 22.26 19.90
CA GLU A 220 -10.69 21.80 21.09
C GLU A 220 -9.73 21.47 22.24
N TYR A 221 -8.40 21.39 22.00
CA TYR A 221 -7.41 21.04 23.03
C TYR A 221 -7.35 22.03 24.20
N ASP A 222 -7.61 23.30 23.94
CA ASP A 222 -7.50 24.34 24.95
C ASP A 222 -8.78 24.50 25.81
N ILE A 223 -9.89 23.82 25.43
CA ILE A 223 -11.20 24.11 26.03
C ILE A 223 -11.32 23.50 27.42
N ASP A 224 -10.73 22.32 27.66
CA ASP A 224 -10.97 21.62 28.91
C ASP A 224 -9.93 20.52 29.18
N THR A 225 -8.65 20.91 29.28
CA THR A 225 -7.54 19.99 29.51
C THR A 225 -7.61 19.25 30.86
N ALA A 226 -8.39 19.76 31.83
CA ALA A 226 -8.55 19.12 33.14
C ALA A 226 -9.52 17.92 33.07
N ASN A 227 -10.48 17.94 32.16
CA ASN A 227 -11.56 16.95 32.09
C ASN A 227 -11.41 15.94 30.97
N TYR A 228 -10.40 16.11 30.07
CA TYR A 228 -10.17 15.22 28.96
C TYR A 228 -8.71 14.73 28.88
N ASP A 229 -8.57 13.47 28.54
CA ASP A 229 -7.32 12.87 28.07
C ASP A 229 -7.28 12.88 26.54
N TYR A 230 -6.15 13.32 25.97
CA TYR A 230 -5.96 13.47 24.53
C TYR A 230 -4.92 12.49 24.01
N LYS A 231 -5.17 11.91 22.87
CA LYS A 231 -4.18 11.11 22.13
C LYS A 231 -4.33 11.27 20.62
N HIS A 232 -3.28 10.91 19.92
CA HIS A 232 -3.24 10.88 18.47
C HIS A 232 -3.07 9.44 18.00
N HIS A 233 -3.83 9.05 16.99
CA HIS A 233 -3.76 7.68 16.49
C HIS A 233 -2.38 7.32 15.93
N ALA A 234 -1.71 8.27 15.29
CA ALA A 234 -0.40 8.05 14.67
C ALA A 234 0.77 7.93 15.65
N ASP A 235 0.59 8.26 16.93
CA ASP A 235 1.72 8.34 17.90
C ASP A 235 2.39 6.99 18.11
N THR A 236 1.62 5.91 18.12
CA THR A 236 2.15 4.55 18.32
C THR A 236 3.08 4.15 17.18
N GLU A 237 2.63 4.32 15.92
CA GLU A 237 3.40 3.96 14.74
C GLU A 237 4.63 4.87 14.58
N VAL A 238 4.49 6.17 14.79
CA VAL A 238 5.62 7.12 14.74
C VAL A 238 6.69 6.75 15.76
N ALA A 239 6.30 6.44 17.01
CA ALA A 239 7.23 6.04 18.07
C ALA A 239 7.88 4.67 17.75
N GLN A 240 7.11 3.68 17.30
CA GLN A 240 7.58 2.35 16.99
C GLN A 240 8.64 2.34 15.89
N TYR A 241 8.46 3.18 14.86
CA TYR A 241 9.34 3.24 13.69
C TYR A 241 10.36 4.39 13.75
N ALA A 242 10.45 5.15 14.84
CA ALA A 242 11.35 6.30 14.96
C ALA A 242 12.83 5.96 14.73
N ALA A 243 13.28 4.80 15.19
CA ALA A 243 14.65 4.30 15.01
C ALA A 243 14.75 3.13 14.02
N HIS A 244 13.71 2.89 13.21
CA HIS A 244 13.71 1.76 12.29
C HIS A 244 14.69 1.98 11.13
N PRO A 245 15.44 0.96 10.67
CA PRO A 245 16.50 1.14 9.67
C PRO A 245 15.99 1.61 8.29
N ASN A 246 14.82 1.17 7.86
CA ASN A 246 14.32 1.44 6.50
C ASN A 246 12.85 1.88 6.43
N ILE A 247 12.12 1.95 7.54
CA ILE A 247 10.73 2.39 7.60
C ILE A 247 10.65 3.65 8.47
N ARG A 248 9.86 4.64 8.02
CA ARG A 248 9.55 5.87 8.77
C ARG A 248 8.09 6.20 8.63
N PHE A 249 7.51 6.70 9.73
CA PHE A 249 6.17 7.27 9.74
C PHE A 249 6.26 8.78 9.90
N TYR A 250 5.44 9.49 9.14
CA TYR A 250 5.23 10.92 9.26
C TYR A 250 3.74 11.19 9.39
N ARG A 251 3.42 12.23 10.13
CA ARG A 251 2.07 12.74 10.37
C ARG A 251 2.08 14.25 10.41
N GLN A 252 0.92 14.86 10.46
CA GLN A 252 0.77 16.30 10.63
C GLN A 252 1.31 16.77 12.00
N ASP A 253 1.34 18.08 12.20
CA ASP A 253 1.76 18.70 13.44
C ASP A 253 0.79 18.36 14.58
N VAL A 254 1.32 18.04 15.75
CA VAL A 254 0.54 17.63 16.94
C VAL A 254 -0.31 18.75 17.53
N THR A 255 0.05 20.00 17.25
CA THR A 255 -0.60 21.16 17.85
C THR A 255 -1.85 21.56 17.09
N TYR A 256 -1.83 21.42 15.76
CA TYR A 256 -2.89 21.95 14.91
C TYR A 256 -3.28 21.05 13.72
N GLY A 257 -2.61 19.94 13.51
CA GLY A 257 -2.90 19.01 12.43
C GLY A 257 -4.06 18.08 12.75
N LYS A 258 -4.77 17.60 11.71
CA LYS A 258 -5.82 16.60 11.82
C LYS A 258 -5.78 15.60 10.68
N THR A 259 -6.33 15.97 9.51
CA THR A 259 -6.31 15.21 8.26
C THR A 259 -5.68 16.04 7.16
N LEU A 260 -5.36 15.41 6.03
CA LEU A 260 -4.80 16.12 4.88
C LEU A 260 -5.72 17.28 4.44
N GLU A 261 -7.03 17.02 4.32
CA GLU A 261 -8.00 18.00 3.85
C GLU A 261 -8.14 19.17 4.82
N TYR A 262 -8.19 18.86 6.12
CA TYR A 262 -8.25 19.87 7.17
C TYR A 262 -7.03 20.79 7.12
N ASP A 263 -5.84 20.23 7.02
CA ASP A 263 -4.59 21.00 6.99
C ASP A 263 -4.46 21.84 5.71
N ILE A 264 -4.83 21.30 4.54
CA ILE A 264 -4.86 22.06 3.31
C ILE A 264 -5.80 23.26 3.45
N MET A 265 -7.00 23.07 3.98
CA MET A 265 -7.96 24.16 4.17
C MET A 265 -7.47 25.18 5.20
N ARG A 266 -6.86 24.73 6.28
CA ARG A 266 -6.32 25.60 7.33
C ARG A 266 -5.17 26.47 6.82
N GLU A 267 -4.22 25.87 6.10
CA GLU A 267 -3.04 26.58 5.59
C GLU A 267 -3.36 27.49 4.38
N ASN A 268 -4.54 27.32 3.75
CA ASN A 268 -5.00 28.09 2.61
C ASN A 268 -6.36 28.74 2.89
N SER A 269 -6.52 29.32 4.06
CA SER A 269 -7.78 29.91 4.54
C SER A 269 -8.32 31.06 3.70
N ASP A 270 -7.54 31.57 2.75
CA ASP A 270 -7.89 32.62 1.79
C ASP A 270 -8.16 32.10 0.36
N CYS A 271 -8.02 30.81 0.13
CA CYS A 271 -8.11 30.21 -1.19
C CYS A 271 -9.49 29.55 -1.44
N GLU A 272 -10.49 30.35 -1.85
CA GLU A 272 -11.82 29.80 -2.19
C GLU A 272 -11.82 28.78 -3.33
N LEU A 273 -10.75 28.70 -4.14
CA LEU A 273 -10.64 27.71 -5.23
C LEU A 273 -10.55 26.26 -4.73
N LEU A 274 -10.21 26.06 -3.46
CA LEU A 274 -10.26 24.72 -2.83
C LEU A 274 -11.69 24.20 -2.70
N LEU A 275 -12.68 25.09 -2.67
CA LEU A 275 -14.08 24.74 -2.48
C LEU A 275 -14.77 24.58 -3.84
N THR A 276 -14.99 23.33 -4.25
CA THR A 276 -15.74 23.00 -5.47
C THR A 276 -17.25 22.95 -5.19
N ASN A 277 -18.06 22.97 -6.24
CA ASN A 277 -19.53 22.88 -6.11
C ASN A 277 -20.02 21.50 -5.58
N SER A 278 -19.15 20.51 -5.50
CA SER A 278 -19.45 19.20 -4.96
C SER A 278 -19.30 19.11 -3.43
N VAL A 279 -18.69 20.13 -2.81
CA VAL A 279 -18.48 20.14 -1.36
C VAL A 279 -19.78 20.40 -0.63
N SER A 280 -20.10 19.61 0.37
CA SER A 280 -21.25 19.82 1.25
C SER A 280 -21.09 21.13 2.06
N ASN A 281 -22.18 21.80 2.38
CA ASN A 281 -22.18 23.05 3.16
C ASN A 281 -21.27 24.16 2.58
N LEU A 282 -21.16 24.20 1.25
CA LEU A 282 -20.29 25.12 0.52
C LEU A 282 -20.48 26.60 0.92
N LYS A 283 -21.74 27.03 1.16
CA LYS A 283 -22.05 28.42 1.52
C LYS A 283 -21.43 28.80 2.87
N GLU A 284 -21.53 27.93 3.86
CA GLU A 284 -20.98 28.12 5.19
C GLU A 284 -19.44 28.12 5.15
N LEU A 285 -18.85 27.19 4.40
CA LEU A 285 -17.40 27.11 4.23
C LEU A 285 -16.85 28.35 3.54
N LYS A 286 -17.51 28.84 2.46
CA LYS A 286 -17.12 30.09 1.81
C LYS A 286 -17.22 31.30 2.74
N ALA A 287 -18.28 31.38 3.56
CA ALA A 287 -18.42 32.43 4.55
C ALA A 287 -17.33 32.40 5.63
N MET A 288 -16.80 31.23 5.95
CA MET A 288 -15.67 31.08 6.88
C MET A 288 -14.35 31.50 6.22
N MET A 289 -14.09 31.07 5.00
CA MET A 289 -12.88 31.44 4.24
C MET A 289 -12.85 32.91 3.84
N ALA A 290 -14.01 33.57 3.70
CA ALA A 290 -14.09 35.00 3.42
C ALA A 290 -13.44 35.89 4.49
N GLU A 291 -13.17 35.37 5.70
CA GLU A 291 -12.42 36.05 6.73
C GLU A 291 -10.91 36.21 6.40
N GLN A 292 -10.38 35.40 5.49
CA GLN A 292 -8.97 35.37 5.06
C GLN A 292 -7.97 35.34 6.22
N ASP A 293 -8.37 34.75 7.34
CA ASP A 293 -7.60 34.65 8.56
C ASP A 293 -7.87 33.29 9.22
N VAL A 294 -6.83 32.49 9.39
CA VAL A 294 -6.93 31.13 9.93
C VAL A 294 -7.51 31.12 11.35
N ASN A 295 -7.14 32.07 12.20
CA ASN A 295 -7.61 32.09 13.58
C ASN A 295 -9.09 32.46 13.67
N LYS A 296 -9.56 33.37 12.81
CA LYS A 296 -10.98 33.71 12.73
C LYS A 296 -11.79 32.56 12.13
N MET A 297 -11.27 31.89 11.10
CA MET A 297 -11.89 30.71 10.53
C MET A 297 -12.02 29.60 11.57
N MET A 298 -10.94 29.26 12.28
CA MET A 298 -10.94 28.28 13.37
C MET A 298 -11.86 28.70 14.53
N GLY A 299 -11.89 29.99 14.86
CA GLY A 299 -12.81 30.54 15.87
C GLY A 299 -14.28 30.36 15.51
N LYS A 300 -14.65 30.55 14.23
CA LYS A 300 -16.00 30.26 13.73
C LYS A 300 -16.31 28.77 13.77
N MET A 301 -15.35 27.92 13.39
CA MET A 301 -15.50 26.46 13.50
C MET A 301 -15.71 26.04 14.95
N ARG A 302 -15.02 26.64 15.91
CA ARG A 302 -15.14 26.35 17.33
C ARG A 302 -16.50 26.72 17.92
N ASN A 303 -17.07 27.85 17.52
CA ASN A 303 -18.17 28.50 18.22
C ASN A 303 -19.56 28.29 17.58
N SER A 304 -19.69 27.62 16.43
CA SER A 304 -20.96 27.50 15.76
C SER A 304 -21.67 26.18 16.06
N GLU A 305 -22.99 26.23 16.33
CA GLU A 305 -23.85 25.03 16.38
C GLU A 305 -23.92 24.31 15.02
N ALA A 306 -23.61 25.01 13.94
CA ALA A 306 -23.44 24.44 12.60
C ALA A 306 -22.16 23.60 12.45
N ASN A 307 -21.28 23.57 13.45
CA ASN A 307 -20.00 22.90 13.44
C ASN A 307 -20.05 21.42 13.06
N THR A 308 -21.05 20.68 13.49
CA THR A 308 -21.17 19.25 13.18
C THR A 308 -21.28 19.04 11.67
N ARG A 309 -22.03 19.87 10.95
CA ARG A 309 -22.19 19.78 9.50
C ARG A 309 -20.93 20.16 8.75
N ILE A 310 -20.26 21.24 9.22
CA ILE A 310 -19.00 21.72 8.61
C ILE A 310 -17.88 20.70 8.87
N LYS A 311 -17.79 20.19 10.09
CA LYS A 311 -16.85 19.11 10.44
C LYS A 311 -17.00 17.91 9.52
N THR A 312 -18.22 17.42 9.33
CA THR A 312 -18.50 16.31 8.39
C THR A 312 -18.07 16.63 6.97
N SER A 313 -18.21 17.90 6.51
CA SER A 313 -17.82 18.30 5.15
C SER A 313 -16.32 18.42 4.94
N ILE A 314 -15.55 18.56 6.02
CA ILE A 314 -14.07 18.61 5.97
C ILE A 314 -13.49 17.20 6.10
N ASP A 315 -14.17 16.31 6.82
CA ASP A 315 -13.74 14.93 7.05
C ASP A 315 -14.17 13.96 5.93
N THR A 316 -14.96 14.42 4.94
CA THR A 316 -15.42 13.65 3.77
C THR A 316 -14.82 14.14 2.46
#